data_67e32e243b4daebdf388eb6291bfe928
#
_entry.id   67e32e243b4daebdf388eb6291bfe928
#
_cell.length_a   1.000
_cell.length_b   1.000
_cell.length_c   1.000
_cell.angle_alpha   90.00
_cell.angle_beta   90.00
_cell.angle_gamma   90.00
#
_symmetry.space_group_name_H-M   'P 1'
#
loop_
_entity.id
_entity.type
_entity.pdbx_description
1 polymer ?
#
loop_
_entity_poly.entity_id
_entity_poly.type
_entity_poly.pdbx_seq_one_letter_code
_entity_poly.pdbx_strand_id
1 'polypeptide(L)'
;LILDDLVMIIWGDEFLSGLGVPELFQVPPLFIFDAIIPPFHLAIVAMSFIVGIILWFIMTKTRFGRLARAAAVNPNMLEALGVNINLLRAGVFMLGSFLAGLGGALAASVGSVVSGMGNSIIIESFIVTVIGGMGSISGAFLASLIIGMARSFGAVAMPLFTDGLMFMIMVLVLILRPEGLMGKKK
;
A
#
# COMPACT_ATOMS: atom_id res chain seq x y z
N LEU A 1 10.52 13.92 9.16
CA LEU A 1 11.47 15.05 9.31
C LEU A 1 12.69 14.63 10.14
N ILE A 2 12.60 14.52 11.50
CA ILE A 2 13.77 14.21 12.34
C ILE A 2 14.43 12.88 11.95
N LEU A 3 13.64 11.83 11.68
CA LEU A 3 14.17 10.54 11.23
C LEU A 3 14.75 10.61 9.82
N ASP A 4 14.15 11.36 8.92
CA ASP A 4 14.68 11.59 7.57
C ASP A 4 16.01 12.35 7.63
N ASP A 5 16.08 13.39 8.47
CA ASP A 5 17.32 14.16 8.68
C ASP A 5 18.42 13.29 9.31
N LEU A 6 18.08 12.42 10.28
CA LEU A 6 19.02 11.48 10.87
C LEU A 6 19.54 10.46 9.84
N VAL A 7 18.68 9.92 8.99
CA VAL A 7 19.10 9.01 7.91
C VAL A 7 20.03 9.72 6.95
N MET A 8 19.70 10.97 6.58
CA MET A 8 20.52 11.79 5.67
C MET A 8 21.90 12.13 6.27
N ILE A 9 21.98 12.39 7.57
CA ILE A 9 23.24 12.67 8.27
C ILE A 9 24.13 11.41 8.40
N ILE A 10 23.54 10.22 8.63
CA ILE A 10 24.28 8.99 8.88
C ILE A 10 24.70 8.30 7.57
N TRP A 11 23.81 8.25 6.58
CA TRP A 11 24.00 7.51 5.31
C TRP A 11 24.26 8.43 4.11
N GLY A 12 24.07 9.75 4.25
CA GLY A 12 24.22 10.70 3.15
C GLY A 12 23.01 10.72 2.22
N ASP A 13 23.12 11.51 1.14
CA ASP A 13 22.09 11.65 0.09
C ASP A 13 22.39 10.71 -1.11
N GLU A 14 23.22 9.69 -0.89
CA GLU A 14 23.53 8.74 -1.94
C GLU A 14 22.34 7.79 -2.18
N PHE A 15 22.04 7.60 -3.47
CA PHE A 15 21.10 6.59 -3.91
C PHE A 15 21.64 5.21 -3.55
N LEU A 16 21.12 4.60 -2.51
CA LEU A 16 21.39 3.20 -2.22
C LEU A 16 20.68 2.36 -3.28
N SER A 17 21.34 2.23 -4.44
CA SER A 17 20.85 1.41 -5.52
C SER A 17 21.08 -0.06 -5.19
N GLY A 18 19.96 -0.75 -5.05
CA GLY A 18 19.91 -2.20 -5.17
C GLY A 18 20.50 -2.99 -4.02
N LEU A 19 19.65 -3.33 -3.06
CA LEU A 19 19.89 -4.54 -2.23
C LEU A 19 20.00 -5.83 -3.08
N GLY A 20 20.07 -5.69 -4.43
CA GLY A 20 20.13 -6.80 -5.36
C GLY A 20 18.92 -7.72 -5.27
N VAL A 21 18.54 -8.28 -6.38
CA VAL A 21 17.56 -9.37 -6.38
C VAL A 21 18.16 -10.54 -5.58
N PRO A 22 17.48 -11.07 -4.55
CA PRO A 22 17.99 -12.21 -3.78
C PRO A 22 18.43 -13.34 -4.72
N GLU A 23 19.54 -14.00 -4.40
CA GLU A 23 20.14 -15.05 -5.26
C GLU A 23 19.15 -16.13 -5.70
N LEU A 24 18.15 -16.42 -4.87
CA LEU A 24 17.03 -17.32 -5.17
C LEU A 24 16.21 -16.93 -6.40
N PHE A 25 16.22 -15.65 -6.79
CA PHE A 25 15.47 -15.10 -7.93
C PHE A 25 16.37 -14.67 -9.09
N GLN A 26 17.68 -14.96 -9.04
CA GLN A 26 18.60 -14.80 -10.15
C GLN A 26 18.44 -15.93 -11.20
N VAL A 27 17.19 -16.29 -11.46
CA VAL A 27 16.83 -17.26 -12.49
C VAL A 27 16.79 -16.55 -13.86
N PRO A 28 17.13 -17.21 -14.97
CA PRO A 28 17.05 -16.59 -16.28
C PRO A 28 15.65 -16.01 -16.55
N PRO A 29 15.59 -14.82 -17.17
CA PRO A 29 14.33 -14.12 -17.40
C PRO A 29 13.37 -14.97 -18.23
N LEU A 30 12.09 -14.94 -17.84
CA LEU A 30 11.04 -15.62 -18.60
C LEU A 30 10.68 -14.78 -19.82
N PHE A 31 10.78 -15.41 -21.01
CA PHE A 31 10.34 -14.81 -22.25
C PHE A 31 8.85 -15.12 -22.46
N ILE A 32 7.98 -14.13 -22.28
CA ILE A 32 6.54 -14.25 -22.54
C ILE A 32 6.18 -13.19 -23.59
N PHE A 33 5.74 -13.59 -24.79
CA PHE A 33 5.37 -12.70 -25.90
C PHE A 33 6.45 -11.66 -26.25
N ASP A 34 7.71 -12.06 -26.38
CA ASP A 34 8.87 -11.19 -26.64
C ASP A 34 9.18 -10.16 -25.52
N ALA A 35 8.48 -10.20 -24.41
CA ALA A 35 8.78 -9.37 -23.25
C ALA A 35 9.69 -10.13 -22.26
N ILE A 36 10.76 -9.48 -21.85
CA ILE A 36 11.70 -10.00 -20.84
C ILE A 36 11.12 -9.63 -19.46
N ILE A 37 10.52 -10.61 -18.78
CA ILE A 37 9.93 -10.40 -17.45
C ILE A 37 10.87 -10.98 -16.39
N PRO A 38 11.46 -10.15 -15.53
CA PRO A 38 12.24 -10.65 -14.41
C PRO A 38 11.36 -11.46 -13.46
N PRO A 39 11.75 -12.69 -13.06
CA PRO A 39 10.93 -13.55 -12.21
C PRO A 39 10.65 -12.94 -10.84
N PHE A 40 11.51 -12.05 -10.37
CA PHE A 40 11.31 -11.31 -9.13
C PHE A 40 10.06 -10.41 -9.13
N HIS A 41 9.73 -9.76 -10.25
CA HIS A 41 8.51 -8.97 -10.37
C HIS A 41 7.24 -9.84 -10.25
N LEU A 42 7.26 -11.04 -10.82
CA LEU A 42 6.17 -12.00 -10.66
C LEU A 42 6.03 -12.46 -9.20
N ALA A 43 7.15 -12.67 -8.51
CA ALA A 43 7.13 -13.02 -7.09
C ALA A 43 6.52 -11.91 -6.23
N ILE A 44 6.83 -10.63 -6.51
CA ILE A 44 6.22 -9.48 -5.80
C ILE A 44 4.71 -9.43 -6.06
N VAL A 45 4.28 -9.61 -7.30
CA VAL A 45 2.85 -9.66 -7.64
C VAL A 45 2.15 -10.79 -6.88
N ALA A 46 2.71 -12.00 -6.89
CA ALA A 46 2.17 -13.13 -6.15
C ALA A 46 2.11 -12.84 -4.65
N MET A 47 3.17 -12.27 -4.07
CA MET A 47 3.25 -11.90 -2.65
C MET A 47 2.20 -10.86 -2.30
N SER A 48 1.98 -9.84 -3.13
CA SER A 48 0.97 -8.81 -2.90
C SER A 48 -0.45 -9.39 -2.88
N PHE A 49 -0.77 -10.34 -3.76
CA PHE A 49 -2.05 -11.06 -3.73
C PHE A 49 -2.21 -11.91 -2.47
N ILE A 50 -1.17 -12.63 -2.06
CA ILE A 50 -1.18 -13.44 -0.84
C ILE A 50 -1.43 -12.56 0.39
N VAL A 51 -0.68 -11.46 0.52
CA VAL A 51 -0.83 -10.51 1.62
C VAL A 51 -2.23 -9.88 1.61
N GLY A 52 -2.74 -9.50 0.42
CA GLY A 52 -4.09 -8.96 0.26
C GLY A 52 -5.17 -9.95 0.70
N ILE A 53 -5.06 -11.23 0.33
CA ILE A 53 -5.99 -12.29 0.74
C ILE A 53 -5.92 -12.53 2.25
N ILE A 54 -4.72 -12.61 2.82
CA ILE A 54 -4.52 -12.78 4.27
C ILE A 54 -5.14 -11.62 5.03
N LEU A 55 -4.87 -10.39 4.61
CA LEU A 55 -5.42 -9.19 5.23
C LEU A 55 -6.97 -9.17 5.13
N TRP A 56 -7.50 -9.48 3.96
CA TRP A 56 -8.94 -9.59 3.76
C TRP A 56 -9.56 -10.64 4.69
N PHE A 57 -8.92 -11.82 4.81
CA PHE A 57 -9.38 -12.88 5.69
C PHE A 57 -9.33 -12.46 7.16
N ILE A 58 -8.20 -11.88 7.62
CA ILE A 58 -8.05 -11.38 8.99
C ILE A 58 -9.16 -10.37 9.30
N MET A 59 -9.38 -9.41 8.42
CA MET A 59 -10.33 -8.34 8.67
C MET A 59 -11.79 -8.76 8.52
N THR A 60 -12.12 -9.71 7.64
CA THR A 60 -13.54 -10.12 7.42
C THR A 60 -13.96 -11.28 8.28
N LYS A 61 -13.09 -12.25 8.53
CA LYS A 61 -13.44 -13.53 9.14
C LYS A 61 -13.07 -13.63 10.62
N THR A 62 -12.06 -12.86 11.11
CA THR A 62 -11.61 -12.96 12.50
C THR A 62 -12.40 -12.06 13.45
N ARG A 63 -12.32 -12.36 14.75
CA ARG A 63 -12.88 -11.50 15.82
C ARG A 63 -12.20 -10.15 15.85
N PHE A 64 -10.87 -10.12 15.64
CA PHE A 64 -10.07 -8.91 15.60
C PHE A 64 -10.56 -7.92 14.53
N GLY A 65 -10.75 -8.36 13.30
CA GLY A 65 -11.23 -7.50 12.23
C GLY A 65 -12.66 -6.98 12.44
N ARG A 66 -13.54 -7.78 13.07
CA ARG A 66 -14.88 -7.31 13.45
C ARG A 66 -14.83 -6.21 14.50
N LEU A 67 -14.02 -6.41 15.55
CA LEU A 67 -13.83 -5.42 16.62
C LEU A 67 -13.17 -4.14 16.09
N ALA A 68 -12.15 -4.26 15.24
CA ALA A 68 -11.47 -3.13 14.63
C ALA A 68 -12.44 -2.24 13.82
N ARG A 69 -13.31 -2.84 13.02
CA ARG A 69 -14.34 -2.09 12.27
C ARG A 69 -15.42 -1.49 13.17
N ALA A 70 -15.82 -2.18 14.21
CA ALA A 70 -16.79 -1.66 15.17
C ALA A 70 -16.21 -0.50 15.98
N ALA A 71 -14.93 -0.58 16.37
CA ALA A 71 -14.21 0.50 17.05
C ALA A 71 -14.05 1.75 16.18
N ALA A 72 -13.93 1.60 14.87
CA ALA A 72 -13.87 2.73 13.96
C ALA A 72 -15.19 3.51 13.87
N VAL A 73 -16.34 2.87 14.17
CA VAL A 73 -17.66 3.50 14.16
C VAL A 73 -18.00 4.08 15.53
N ASN A 74 -17.87 3.31 16.59
CA ASN A 74 -18.18 3.76 17.96
C ASN A 74 -17.30 3.04 18.99
N PRO A 75 -16.14 3.62 19.34
CA PRO A 75 -15.23 3.04 20.33
C PRO A 75 -15.83 2.96 21.74
N ASN A 76 -16.62 3.97 22.15
CA ASN A 76 -17.20 4.04 23.51
C ASN A 76 -18.17 2.88 23.76
N MET A 77 -18.94 2.48 22.76
CA MET A 77 -19.86 1.34 22.89
C MET A 77 -19.10 0.03 23.11
N LEU A 78 -17.97 -0.15 22.44
CA LEU A 78 -17.14 -1.37 22.62
C LEU A 78 -16.49 -1.39 24.00
N GLU A 79 -16.07 -0.25 24.51
CA GLU A 79 -15.49 -0.13 25.85
C GLU A 79 -16.54 -0.49 26.92
N ALA A 80 -17.77 -0.02 26.74
CA ALA A 80 -18.90 -0.41 27.62
C ALA A 80 -19.21 -1.92 27.58
N LEU A 81 -18.90 -2.60 26.48
CA LEU A 81 -18.99 -4.06 26.33
C LEU A 81 -17.76 -4.81 26.89
N GLY A 82 -16.83 -4.11 27.56
CA GLY A 82 -15.67 -4.70 28.20
C GLY A 82 -14.48 -4.97 27.25
N VAL A 83 -14.51 -4.44 26.03
CA VAL A 83 -13.39 -4.59 25.10
C VAL A 83 -12.30 -3.56 25.40
N ASN A 84 -11.08 -4.01 25.59
CA ASN A 84 -9.94 -3.10 25.77
C ASN A 84 -9.57 -2.42 24.44
N ILE A 85 -10.05 -1.18 24.30
CA ILE A 85 -9.85 -0.38 23.07
C ILE A 85 -8.38 -0.05 22.83
N ASN A 86 -7.59 0.17 23.91
CA ASN A 86 -6.17 0.49 23.76
C ASN A 86 -5.38 -0.68 23.17
N LEU A 87 -5.66 -1.90 23.64
CA LEU A 87 -5.04 -3.10 23.10
C LEU A 87 -5.46 -3.34 21.64
N LEU A 88 -6.72 -3.08 21.32
CA LEU A 88 -7.24 -3.20 19.96
C LEU A 88 -6.56 -2.19 19.00
N ARG A 89 -6.44 -0.93 19.42
CA ARG A 89 -5.73 0.11 18.65
C ARG A 89 -4.27 -0.24 18.45
N ALA A 90 -3.58 -0.72 19.50
CA ALA A 90 -2.20 -1.17 19.40
C ALA A 90 -2.05 -2.33 18.39
N GLY A 91 -2.96 -3.30 18.40
CA GLY A 91 -2.98 -4.40 17.44
C GLY A 91 -3.18 -3.96 15.99
N VAL A 92 -4.10 -3.01 15.75
CA VAL A 92 -4.32 -2.43 14.41
C VAL A 92 -3.09 -1.67 13.94
N PHE A 93 -2.48 -0.87 14.81
CA PHE A 93 -1.27 -0.12 14.51
C PHE A 93 -0.08 -1.05 14.20
N MET A 94 0.12 -2.09 15.02
CA MET A 94 1.16 -3.10 14.80
C MET A 94 1.00 -3.79 13.44
N LEU A 95 -0.22 -4.17 13.08
CA LEU A 95 -0.52 -4.79 11.79
C LEU A 95 -0.26 -3.83 10.63
N GLY A 96 -0.64 -2.57 10.76
CA GLY A 96 -0.35 -1.52 9.78
C GLY A 96 1.14 -1.28 9.60
N SER A 97 1.90 -1.16 10.70
CA SER A 97 3.36 -0.98 10.68
C SER A 97 4.08 -2.18 10.06
N PHE A 98 3.63 -3.39 10.37
CA PHE A 98 4.16 -4.62 9.74
C PHE A 98 3.96 -4.62 8.23
N LEU A 99 2.76 -4.28 7.77
CA LEU A 99 2.45 -4.21 6.33
C LEU A 99 3.23 -3.10 5.63
N ALA A 100 3.40 -1.95 6.27
CA ALA A 100 4.20 -0.85 5.75
C ALA A 100 5.68 -1.25 5.60
N GLY A 101 6.25 -1.91 6.63
CA GLY A 101 7.62 -2.41 6.58
C GLY A 101 7.82 -3.48 5.50
N LEU A 102 6.87 -4.40 5.37
CA LEU A 102 6.90 -5.42 4.33
C LEU A 102 6.81 -4.80 2.92
N GLY A 103 5.90 -3.84 2.73
CA GLY A 103 5.76 -3.12 1.47
C GLY A 103 7.02 -2.32 1.14
N GLY A 104 7.62 -1.64 2.12
CA GLY A 104 8.87 -0.91 1.96
C GLY A 104 10.05 -1.81 1.60
N ALA A 105 10.18 -2.98 2.24
CA ALA A 105 11.21 -3.96 1.91
C ALA A 105 11.09 -4.50 0.49
N LEU A 106 9.86 -4.78 0.03
CA LEU A 106 9.61 -5.22 -1.34
C LEU A 106 9.89 -4.10 -2.36
N ALA A 107 9.52 -2.86 -2.04
CA ALA A 107 9.79 -1.71 -2.89
C ALA A 107 11.29 -1.42 -3.02
N ALA A 108 12.03 -1.52 -1.91
CA ALA A 108 13.49 -1.35 -1.89
C ALA A 108 14.25 -2.38 -2.74
N SER A 109 13.66 -3.57 -2.92
CA SER A 109 14.28 -4.61 -3.74
C SER A 109 14.12 -4.39 -5.25
N VAL A 110 13.16 -3.56 -5.66
CA VAL A 110 12.87 -3.26 -7.09
C VAL A 110 13.45 -1.92 -7.52
N GLY A 111 13.47 -0.97 -6.60
CA GLY A 111 13.89 0.41 -6.87
C GLY A 111 15.12 0.83 -6.07
N SER A 112 15.59 2.04 -6.33
CA SER A 112 16.55 2.71 -5.47
C SER A 112 15.85 3.25 -4.23
N VAL A 113 16.49 3.07 -3.07
CA VAL A 113 16.04 3.69 -1.83
C VAL A 113 16.59 5.11 -1.79
N VAL A 114 15.69 6.07 -1.70
CA VAL A 114 16.01 7.51 -1.66
C VAL A 114 15.48 8.09 -0.35
N SER A 115 16.27 8.98 0.24
CA SER A 115 15.81 9.77 1.38
C SER A 115 14.55 10.55 1.00
N GLY A 116 13.51 10.53 1.87
CA GLY A 116 12.22 11.17 1.57
C GLY A 116 11.23 10.35 0.75
N MET A 117 11.57 9.14 0.28
CA MET A 117 10.67 8.23 -0.45
C MET A 117 9.36 7.98 0.32
N GLY A 118 9.41 8.00 1.66
CA GLY A 118 8.24 7.82 2.51
C GLY A 118 7.14 8.86 2.27
N ASN A 119 7.49 10.10 1.97
CA ASN A 119 6.52 11.16 1.73
C ASN A 119 5.67 10.90 0.47
N SER A 120 6.30 10.45 -0.61
CA SER A 120 5.59 10.08 -1.84
C SER A 120 4.65 8.89 -1.61
N ILE A 121 5.11 7.87 -0.88
CA ILE A 121 4.32 6.68 -0.54
C ILE A 121 3.11 7.02 0.32
N ILE A 122 3.23 7.97 1.26
CA ILE A 122 2.11 8.44 2.09
C ILE A 122 1.02 9.06 1.21
N ILE A 123 1.40 9.94 0.27
CA ILE A 123 0.46 10.59 -0.65
C ILE A 123 -0.25 9.54 -1.51
N GLU A 124 0.50 8.61 -2.10
CA GLU A 124 -0.08 7.51 -2.91
C GLU A 124 -1.04 6.64 -2.08
N SER A 125 -0.65 6.28 -0.86
CA SER A 125 -1.48 5.48 0.05
C SER A 125 -2.76 6.22 0.44
N PHE A 126 -2.69 7.53 0.60
CA PHE A 126 -3.86 8.36 0.86
C PHE A 126 -4.81 8.36 -0.35
N ILE A 127 -4.29 8.57 -1.56
CA ILE A 127 -5.06 8.52 -2.81
C ILE A 127 -5.77 7.16 -2.95
N VAL A 128 -5.04 6.05 -2.76
CA VAL A 128 -5.58 4.69 -2.82
C VAL A 128 -6.68 4.48 -1.79
N THR A 129 -6.49 4.96 -0.56
CA THR A 129 -7.48 4.83 0.53
C THR A 129 -8.76 5.59 0.23
N VAL A 130 -8.63 6.80 -0.30
CA VAL A 130 -9.78 7.65 -0.67
C VAL A 130 -10.55 7.04 -1.84
N ILE A 131 -9.85 6.61 -2.90
CA ILE A 131 -10.47 5.96 -4.07
C ILE A 131 -11.13 4.63 -3.68
N GLY A 132 -10.46 3.84 -2.83
CA GLY A 132 -11.00 2.55 -2.37
C GLY A 132 -12.24 2.68 -1.52
N GLY A 133 -12.37 3.82 -0.83
CA GLY A 133 -13.39 4.12 0.15
C GLY A 133 -12.92 3.78 1.57
N MET A 134 -12.97 4.77 2.46
CA MET A 134 -12.51 4.65 3.84
C MET A 134 -13.18 3.48 4.57
N GLY A 135 -12.38 2.56 5.08
CA GLY A 135 -12.83 1.36 5.79
C GLY A 135 -13.13 0.14 4.91
N SER A 136 -12.96 0.22 3.59
CA SER A 136 -13.13 -0.91 2.66
C SER A 136 -11.76 -1.45 2.22
N ILE A 137 -11.37 -2.62 2.74
CA ILE A 137 -10.09 -3.28 2.37
C ILE A 137 -10.12 -3.76 0.92
N SER A 138 -11.23 -4.37 0.50
CA SER A 138 -11.40 -4.79 -0.89
C SER A 138 -11.40 -3.59 -1.86
N GLY A 139 -11.99 -2.47 -1.43
CA GLY A 139 -11.93 -1.21 -2.19
C GLY A 139 -10.51 -0.68 -2.30
N ALA A 140 -9.74 -0.65 -1.21
CA ALA A 140 -8.34 -0.23 -1.21
C ALA A 140 -7.47 -1.14 -2.09
N PHE A 141 -7.68 -2.46 -2.07
CA PHE A 141 -6.97 -3.39 -2.94
C PHE A 141 -7.26 -3.14 -4.42
N LEU A 142 -8.51 -2.96 -4.81
CA LEU A 142 -8.87 -2.63 -6.20
C LEU A 142 -8.31 -1.26 -6.61
N ALA A 143 -8.40 -0.26 -5.73
CA ALA A 143 -7.86 1.07 -5.98
C ALA A 143 -6.34 1.03 -6.18
N SER A 144 -5.60 0.25 -5.38
CA SER A 144 -4.15 0.10 -5.54
C SER A 144 -3.77 -0.51 -6.88
N LEU A 145 -4.53 -1.48 -7.39
CA LEU A 145 -4.31 -2.05 -8.73
C LEU A 145 -4.55 -1.00 -9.82
N ILE A 146 -5.64 -0.24 -9.73
CA ILE A 146 -5.98 0.80 -10.71
C ILE A 146 -4.91 1.90 -10.72
N ILE A 147 -4.50 2.38 -9.55
CA ILE A 147 -3.48 3.43 -9.42
C ILE A 147 -2.10 2.91 -9.85
N GLY A 148 -1.73 1.67 -9.49
CA GLY A 148 -0.48 1.06 -9.92
C GLY A 148 -0.40 0.91 -11.44
N MET A 149 -1.48 0.48 -12.09
CA MET A 149 -1.57 0.44 -13.55
C MET A 149 -1.48 1.83 -14.17
N ALA A 150 -2.24 2.80 -13.64
CA ALA A 150 -2.23 4.18 -14.12
C ALA A 150 -0.84 4.80 -14.00
N ARG A 151 -0.13 4.55 -12.89
CA ARG A 151 1.25 5.00 -12.69
C ARG A 151 2.20 4.36 -13.71
N SER A 152 2.10 3.06 -13.94
CA SER A 152 2.95 2.34 -14.89
C SER A 152 2.77 2.85 -16.32
N PHE A 153 1.53 3.01 -16.77
CA PHE A 153 1.22 3.58 -18.08
C PHE A 153 1.58 5.07 -18.17
N GLY A 154 1.32 5.84 -17.11
CA GLY A 154 1.66 7.25 -17.02
C GLY A 154 3.15 7.50 -17.13
N ALA A 155 3.96 6.69 -16.48
CA ALA A 155 5.42 6.78 -16.54
C ALA A 155 5.98 6.56 -17.96
N VAL A 156 5.32 5.73 -18.76
CA VAL A 156 5.72 5.47 -20.17
C VAL A 156 5.18 6.53 -21.12
N ALA A 157 3.90 6.91 -20.96
CA ALA A 157 3.21 7.81 -21.90
C ALA A 157 3.52 9.30 -21.63
N MET A 158 3.51 9.70 -20.36
CA MET A 158 3.68 11.10 -19.93
C MET A 158 4.41 11.18 -18.57
N PRO A 159 5.74 10.98 -18.52
CA PRO A 159 6.49 10.88 -17.27
C PRO A 159 6.37 12.14 -16.39
N LEU A 160 6.28 13.34 -16.99
CA LEU A 160 6.12 14.60 -16.26
C LEU A 160 4.74 14.80 -15.62
N PHE A 161 3.71 14.06 -16.07
CA PHE A 161 2.33 14.18 -15.60
C PHE A 161 1.85 12.95 -14.82
N THR A 162 2.74 12.00 -14.50
CA THR A 162 2.35 10.76 -13.83
C THR A 162 1.65 11.00 -12.50
N ASP A 163 2.18 11.90 -11.67
CA ASP A 163 1.57 12.24 -10.39
C ASP A 163 0.24 12.99 -10.57
N GLY A 164 0.20 13.90 -11.55
CA GLY A 164 -1.04 14.61 -11.91
C GLY A 164 -2.15 13.66 -12.38
N LEU A 165 -1.79 12.60 -13.09
CA LEU A 165 -2.72 11.57 -13.55
C LEU A 165 -3.37 10.82 -12.39
N MET A 166 -2.60 10.50 -11.33
CA MET A 166 -3.12 9.88 -10.12
C MET A 166 -4.14 10.78 -9.40
N PHE A 167 -3.83 12.08 -9.27
CA PHE A 167 -4.78 13.05 -8.70
C PHE A 167 -6.03 13.21 -9.57
N MET A 168 -5.89 13.22 -10.89
CA MET A 168 -7.02 13.30 -11.82
C MET A 168 -7.96 12.10 -11.66
N ILE A 169 -7.41 10.89 -11.56
CA ILE A 169 -8.20 9.67 -11.30
C ILE A 169 -8.92 9.79 -9.95
N MET A 170 -8.24 10.28 -8.91
CA MET A 170 -8.85 10.48 -7.60
C MET A 170 -10.05 11.43 -7.68
N VAL A 171 -9.88 12.58 -8.31
CA VAL A 171 -10.96 13.57 -8.49
C VAL A 171 -12.11 12.97 -9.27
N LEU A 172 -11.83 12.29 -10.37
CA LEU A 172 -12.85 11.66 -11.21
C LEU A 172 -13.65 10.61 -10.43
N VAL A 173 -12.96 9.75 -9.65
CA VAL A 173 -13.66 8.76 -8.82
C VAL A 173 -14.51 9.41 -7.75
N LEU A 174 -14.02 10.47 -7.09
CA LEU A 174 -14.79 11.19 -6.06
C LEU A 174 -16.02 11.93 -6.63
N ILE A 175 -15.94 12.46 -7.86
CA ILE A 175 -17.10 13.07 -8.54
C ILE A 175 -18.14 12.00 -8.87
N LEU A 176 -17.72 10.84 -9.35
CA LEU A 176 -18.63 9.76 -9.74
C LEU A 176 -19.16 8.99 -8.53
N ARG A 177 -18.31 8.77 -7.51
CA ARG A 177 -18.62 8.03 -6.28
C ARG A 177 -17.93 8.68 -5.08
N PRO A 178 -18.60 9.62 -4.39
CA PRO A 178 -18.02 10.35 -3.25
C PRO A 178 -17.68 9.43 -2.06
N GLU A 179 -18.24 8.23 -2.02
CA GLU A 179 -17.97 7.22 -0.99
C GLU A 179 -16.77 6.31 -1.34
N GLY A 180 -16.14 6.50 -2.50
CA GLY A 180 -15.13 5.62 -3.08
C GLY A 180 -15.72 4.41 -3.80
N LEU A 181 -14.86 3.55 -4.36
CA LEU A 181 -15.28 2.42 -5.20
C LEU A 181 -16.15 1.39 -4.45
N MET A 182 -15.81 1.11 -3.18
CA MET A 182 -16.51 0.13 -2.33
C MET A 182 -16.81 0.69 -0.93
N GLY A 183 -16.95 2.00 -0.79
CA GLY A 183 -17.43 2.64 0.43
C GLY A 183 -18.86 2.24 0.75
N LYS A 184 -19.22 2.13 2.02
CA LYS A 184 -20.60 1.85 2.44
C LYS A 184 -21.41 3.13 2.32
N LYS A 185 -22.50 3.09 1.57
CA LYS A 185 -23.58 4.09 1.68
C LYS A 185 -24.03 4.18 3.13
N LYS A 186 -24.01 5.39 3.69
CA LYS A 186 -24.70 5.70 4.95
C LYS A 186 -26.20 5.69 4.73
#